data_08362aa8d2e683a683164eb0e76311cc
#
_entry.id   08362aa8d2e683a683164eb0e76311cc
#
_cell.length_a   1.000
_cell.length_b   1.000
_cell.length_c   1.000
_cell.angle_alpha   90.00
_cell.angle_beta   90.00
_cell.angle_gamma   90.00
#
_symmetry.space_group_name_H-M   'P 1'
#
loop_
_entity.id
_entity.type
_entity.pdbx_description
1 polymer ?
#
loop_
_entity_poly.entity_id
_entity_poly.type
_entity_poly.pdbx_seq_one_letter_code
_entity_poly.pdbx_strand_id
1 'polypeptide(L)'
;MKSPRGGTELQFEYLNKYVDKDLLDKVQITTSVPEKIPLSKDKINILWQKNSYDQPNLAPWFKNKNNHKKYDWYVFNSHWNYEKFRYYFDIPCEKSLVIKNGVDEIKARDLSKKKDKIKLIFHPTPWRGLNVMLAAMQYIKNPNIELDVYSSTEVYGESFKKDNDKYYQELYDQAKELPNVNYIGYKPNEYIKENLHKYDIFAYPNIWEETFCISAVEAMAAGLYIITTDYGALYETCAEFSTYIPYQKSYINLAKNFAYAIEASAEKLYEPGVQQHLKMQIEYTNQYYSWRKQANAWTIFLKGAISARTK
;
A
#
# COMPACT_ATOMS: atom_id res chain seq x y z
N MET A 1 14.32 -15.59 14.22
CA MET A 1 13.49 -14.40 13.99
C MET A 1 13.28 -14.23 12.49
N LYS A 2 12.05 -14.04 12.00
CA LYS A 2 11.82 -13.74 10.58
C LYS A 2 12.42 -12.37 10.28
N SER A 3 13.12 -12.23 9.15
CA SER A 3 13.67 -10.94 8.70
C SER A 3 12.56 -9.89 8.57
N PRO A 4 12.89 -8.58 8.73
CA PRO A 4 11.93 -7.50 8.52
C PRO A 4 11.30 -7.62 7.13
N ARG A 5 9.98 -7.43 7.04
CA ARG A 5 9.20 -7.63 5.82
C ARG A 5 8.43 -6.37 5.48
N GLY A 6 9.04 -5.51 4.67
CA GLY A 6 8.31 -4.44 4.01
C GLY A 6 7.41 -4.98 2.89
N GLY A 7 6.61 -4.09 2.31
CA GLY A 7 5.70 -4.46 1.22
C GLY A 7 6.40 -5.07 -0.01
N THR A 8 7.65 -4.67 -0.28
CA THR A 8 8.43 -5.19 -1.42
C THR A 8 8.82 -6.64 -1.21
N GLU A 9 9.35 -6.99 -0.04
CA GLU A 9 9.75 -8.35 0.33
C GLU A 9 8.54 -9.29 0.33
N LEU A 10 7.44 -8.84 0.91
CA LEU A 10 6.19 -9.59 0.95
C LEU A 10 5.67 -9.90 -0.46
N GLN A 11 5.67 -8.91 -1.35
CA GLN A 11 5.23 -9.10 -2.73
C GLN A 11 6.15 -10.05 -3.52
N PHE A 12 7.46 -10.04 -3.24
CA PHE A 12 8.39 -10.96 -3.86
C PHE A 12 8.22 -12.41 -3.35
N GLU A 13 7.93 -12.59 -2.07
CA GLU A 13 7.58 -13.90 -1.50
C GLU A 13 6.33 -14.48 -2.16
N TYR A 14 5.30 -13.65 -2.35
CA TYR A 14 4.06 -14.09 -3.01
C TYR A 14 4.28 -14.42 -4.51
N LEU A 15 5.13 -13.67 -5.20
CA LEU A 15 5.51 -14.00 -6.57
C LEU A 15 6.09 -15.43 -6.63
N ASN A 16 7.03 -15.74 -5.74
CA ASN A 16 7.64 -17.08 -5.66
C ASN A 16 6.68 -18.18 -5.20
N LYS A 17 5.63 -17.83 -4.47
CA LYS A 17 4.60 -18.79 -4.02
C LYS A 17 3.61 -19.15 -5.11
N TYR A 18 3.25 -18.19 -5.97
CA TYR A 18 2.13 -18.34 -6.91
C TYR A 18 2.51 -18.49 -8.36
N VAL A 19 3.72 -18.13 -8.76
CA VAL A 19 4.20 -18.26 -10.15
C VAL A 19 5.11 -19.47 -10.26
N ASP A 20 4.98 -20.18 -11.39
CA ASP A 20 5.74 -21.38 -11.68
C ASP A 20 7.25 -21.12 -11.60
N LYS A 21 7.95 -21.98 -10.86
CA LYS A 21 9.40 -21.90 -10.66
C LYS A 21 10.18 -22.02 -11.98
N ASP A 22 9.73 -22.84 -12.93
CA ASP A 22 10.40 -23.01 -14.22
C ASP A 22 10.40 -21.72 -15.06
N LEU A 23 9.40 -20.85 -14.86
CA LEU A 23 9.38 -19.52 -15.46
C LEU A 23 10.30 -18.55 -14.72
N LEU A 24 10.28 -18.59 -13.38
CA LEU A 24 11.11 -17.72 -12.55
C LEU A 24 12.60 -18.04 -12.69
N ASP A 25 12.97 -19.28 -12.91
CA ASP A 25 14.37 -19.70 -13.13
C ASP A 25 14.99 -19.13 -14.41
N LYS A 26 14.17 -18.73 -15.40
CA LYS A 26 14.60 -18.12 -16.67
C LYS A 26 14.77 -16.60 -16.61
N VAL A 27 14.38 -15.97 -15.51
CA VAL A 27 14.42 -14.52 -15.35
C VAL A 27 15.23 -14.13 -14.11
N GLN A 28 15.70 -12.91 -14.08
CA GLN A 28 16.26 -12.29 -12.89
C GLN A 28 15.46 -11.02 -12.58
N ILE A 29 14.77 -11.03 -11.46
CA ILE A 29 13.93 -9.90 -11.03
C ILE A 29 14.67 -9.10 -9.97
N THR A 30 15.00 -7.85 -10.28
CA THR A 30 15.52 -6.86 -9.34
C THR A 30 14.38 -5.98 -8.87
N THR A 31 14.24 -5.76 -7.56
CA THR A 31 13.16 -4.94 -7.01
C THR A 31 13.64 -3.55 -6.63
N SER A 32 12.90 -2.54 -7.01
CA SER A 32 13.03 -1.12 -6.61
C SER A 32 14.33 -0.44 -7.01
N VAL A 33 15.49 -0.90 -6.55
CA VAL A 33 16.78 -0.26 -6.80
C VAL A 33 17.50 -0.96 -7.95
N PRO A 34 17.73 -0.28 -9.08
CA PRO A 34 18.45 -0.86 -10.21
C PRO A 34 19.86 -1.33 -9.80
N GLU A 35 20.29 -2.43 -10.40
CA GLU A 35 21.61 -3.03 -10.18
C GLU A 35 21.95 -3.34 -8.70
N LYS A 36 20.94 -3.43 -7.83
CA LYS A 36 21.10 -3.91 -6.45
C LYS A 36 21.75 -5.31 -6.40
N ILE A 37 21.52 -6.10 -7.44
CA ILE A 37 22.19 -7.37 -7.73
C ILE A 37 22.82 -7.28 -9.13
N PRO A 38 23.98 -7.90 -9.39
CA PRO A 38 24.58 -7.90 -10.72
C PRO A 38 23.63 -8.49 -11.77
N LEU A 39 23.56 -7.88 -12.94
CA LEU A 39 22.70 -8.36 -14.02
C LEU A 39 23.16 -9.73 -14.53
N SER A 40 22.23 -10.61 -14.80
CA SER A 40 22.50 -11.91 -15.39
C SER A 40 22.82 -11.79 -16.89
N LYS A 41 23.82 -12.56 -17.35
CA LYS A 41 24.10 -12.71 -18.78
C LYS A 41 23.18 -13.69 -19.48
N ASP A 42 22.66 -14.66 -18.72
CA ASP A 42 21.94 -15.82 -19.27
C ASP A 42 20.41 -15.72 -19.06
N LYS A 43 19.95 -14.88 -18.14
CA LYS A 43 18.54 -14.70 -17.83
C LYS A 43 17.99 -13.38 -18.40
N ILE A 44 16.68 -13.29 -18.50
CA ILE A 44 15.97 -12.05 -18.79
C ILE A 44 16.01 -11.17 -17.54
N ASN A 45 16.56 -9.97 -17.64
CA ASN A 45 16.66 -9.03 -16.52
C ASN A 45 15.42 -8.15 -16.46
N ILE A 46 14.69 -8.23 -15.35
CA ILE A 46 13.45 -7.49 -15.12
C ILE A 46 13.67 -6.56 -13.92
N LEU A 47 13.36 -5.28 -14.09
CA LEU A 47 13.27 -4.34 -12.96
C LEU A 47 11.82 -4.20 -12.53
N TRP A 48 11.49 -4.74 -11.35
CA TRP A 48 10.17 -4.57 -10.74
C TRP A 48 10.17 -3.34 -9.85
N GLN A 49 9.75 -2.20 -10.41
CA GLN A 49 9.80 -0.92 -9.74
C GLN A 49 8.61 -0.74 -8.78
N LYS A 50 8.95 -0.48 -7.52
CA LYS A 50 8.00 -0.29 -6.43
C LYS A 50 8.20 1.03 -5.68
N ASN A 51 9.34 1.67 -5.87
CA ASN A 51 9.66 2.96 -5.27
C ASN A 51 9.19 4.11 -6.15
N SER A 52 9.00 5.28 -5.56
CA SER A 52 8.65 6.49 -6.30
C SER A 52 9.85 7.02 -7.11
N TYR A 53 9.54 7.74 -8.16
CA TYR A 53 10.48 8.32 -9.14
C TYR A 53 11.41 9.39 -8.54
N ASP A 54 10.98 10.06 -7.48
CA ASP A 54 11.66 11.19 -6.84
C ASP A 54 12.70 10.79 -5.79
N GLN A 55 12.88 9.48 -5.56
CA GLN A 55 13.85 9.02 -4.57
C GLN A 55 15.30 9.34 -5.01
N PRO A 56 16.08 9.99 -4.12
CA PRO A 56 17.43 10.47 -4.46
C PRO A 56 18.40 9.37 -4.94
N ASN A 57 18.24 8.15 -4.47
CA ASN A 57 19.04 7.00 -4.86
C ASN A 57 18.65 6.37 -6.20
N LEU A 58 17.50 6.75 -6.78
CA LEU A 58 16.99 6.20 -8.04
C LEU A 58 17.14 7.17 -9.21
N ALA A 59 16.79 8.43 -9.00
CA ALA A 59 16.72 9.44 -10.03
C ALA A 59 18.01 9.57 -10.87
N PRO A 60 19.24 9.54 -10.30
CA PRO A 60 20.47 9.61 -11.10
C PRO A 60 20.63 8.46 -12.09
N TRP A 61 20.23 7.25 -11.70
CA TRP A 61 20.31 6.07 -12.56
C TRP A 61 19.35 6.19 -13.75
N PHE A 62 18.10 6.59 -13.52
CA PHE A 62 17.07 6.72 -14.55
C PHE A 62 17.29 7.93 -15.47
N LYS A 63 17.91 9.01 -15.00
CA LYS A 63 18.28 10.17 -15.83
C LYS A 63 19.27 9.80 -16.94
N ASN A 64 20.10 8.79 -16.73
CA ASN A 64 20.99 8.28 -17.76
C ASN A 64 20.27 7.29 -18.66
N LYS A 65 19.78 7.74 -19.82
CA LYS A 65 19.06 6.93 -20.80
C LYS A 65 19.81 5.68 -21.29
N ASN A 66 21.15 5.67 -21.24
CA ASN A 66 21.94 4.49 -21.58
C ASN A 66 21.70 3.33 -20.61
N ASN A 67 21.34 3.62 -19.36
CA ASN A 67 20.99 2.60 -18.38
C ASN A 67 19.68 1.87 -18.73
N HIS A 68 18.76 2.51 -19.47
CA HIS A 68 17.50 1.88 -19.85
C HIS A 68 17.67 0.64 -20.75
N LYS A 69 18.85 0.49 -21.37
CA LYS A 69 19.18 -0.70 -22.18
C LYS A 69 19.59 -1.90 -21.33
N LYS A 70 19.92 -1.71 -20.05
CA LYS A 70 20.44 -2.74 -19.15
C LYS A 70 19.39 -3.76 -18.71
N TYR A 71 18.13 -3.35 -18.68
CA TYR A 71 17.03 -4.25 -18.39
C TYR A 71 16.26 -4.58 -19.68
N ASP A 72 15.83 -5.84 -19.75
CA ASP A 72 14.98 -6.30 -20.83
C ASP A 72 13.54 -5.78 -20.64
N TRP A 73 13.08 -5.70 -19.37
CA TRP A 73 11.74 -5.28 -19.03
C TRP A 73 11.67 -4.47 -17.74
N TYR A 74 10.68 -3.56 -17.70
CA TYR A 74 10.29 -2.76 -16.53
C TYR A 74 8.86 -3.10 -16.14
N VAL A 75 8.66 -3.53 -14.89
CA VAL A 75 7.33 -3.82 -14.36
C VAL A 75 7.02 -2.83 -13.24
N PHE A 76 5.91 -2.12 -13.36
CA PHE A 76 5.45 -1.14 -12.37
C PHE A 76 4.27 -1.67 -11.59
N ASN A 77 4.10 -1.22 -10.36
CA ASN A 77 3.03 -1.65 -9.47
C ASN A 77 1.73 -0.86 -9.63
N SER A 78 1.73 0.24 -10.39
CA SER A 78 0.57 1.05 -10.73
C SER A 78 0.77 1.81 -12.03
N HIS A 79 -0.31 2.24 -12.67
CA HIS A 79 -0.24 3.15 -13.83
C HIS A 79 0.31 4.51 -13.42
N TRP A 80 -0.08 5.02 -12.24
CA TRP A 80 0.47 6.25 -11.69
C TRP A 80 2.00 6.19 -11.61
N ASN A 81 2.57 5.11 -11.04
CA ASN A 81 4.03 4.96 -10.92
C ASN A 81 4.70 4.86 -12.30
N TYR A 82 4.11 4.09 -13.22
CA TYR A 82 4.59 3.97 -14.60
C TYR A 82 4.61 5.33 -15.32
N GLU A 83 3.52 6.11 -15.26
CA GLU A 83 3.42 7.42 -15.91
C GLU A 83 4.43 8.42 -15.33
N LYS A 84 4.70 8.39 -14.02
CA LYS A 84 5.74 9.20 -13.39
C LYS A 84 7.12 8.88 -13.97
N PHE A 85 7.51 7.61 -14.04
CA PHE A 85 8.78 7.21 -14.63
C PHE A 85 8.87 7.54 -16.11
N ARG A 86 7.80 7.36 -16.85
CA ARG A 86 7.71 7.72 -18.26
C ARG A 86 7.89 9.23 -18.47
N TYR A 87 7.18 10.03 -17.69
CA TYR A 87 7.23 11.49 -17.80
C TYR A 87 8.59 12.08 -17.41
N TYR A 88 9.14 11.63 -16.29
CA TYR A 88 10.39 12.22 -15.76
C TYR A 88 11.67 11.65 -16.41
N PHE A 89 11.65 10.42 -16.86
CA PHE A 89 12.84 9.72 -17.33
C PHE A 89 12.74 9.21 -18.76
N ASP A 90 11.60 9.30 -19.40
CA ASP A 90 11.37 8.82 -20.77
C ASP A 90 11.77 7.34 -20.92
N ILE A 91 11.33 6.49 -19.99
CA ILE A 91 11.58 5.06 -20.04
C ILE A 91 10.91 4.43 -21.28
N PRO A 92 11.50 3.39 -21.89
CA PRO A 92 10.99 2.78 -23.11
C PRO A 92 9.64 2.10 -22.87
N CYS A 93 8.57 2.60 -23.51
CA CYS A 93 7.22 2.09 -23.33
C CYS A 93 7.07 0.65 -23.87
N GLU A 94 7.80 0.30 -24.91
CA GLU A 94 7.80 -1.03 -25.53
C GLU A 94 8.40 -2.13 -24.64
N LYS A 95 9.10 -1.74 -23.56
CA LYS A 95 9.67 -2.62 -22.55
C LYS A 95 9.03 -2.47 -21.18
N SER A 96 7.94 -1.73 -21.08
CA SER A 96 7.32 -1.37 -19.82
C SER A 96 5.88 -1.87 -19.73
N LEU A 97 5.51 -2.39 -18.55
CA LEU A 97 4.15 -2.83 -18.29
C LEU A 97 3.79 -2.62 -16.82
N VAL A 98 2.49 -2.66 -16.53
CA VAL A 98 1.97 -2.58 -15.17
C VAL A 98 1.42 -3.93 -14.76
N ILE A 99 1.95 -4.48 -13.66
CA ILE A 99 1.35 -5.60 -12.93
C ILE A 99 1.19 -5.13 -11.49
N LYS A 100 -0.05 -4.98 -11.06
CA LYS A 100 -0.38 -4.44 -9.74
C LYS A 100 0.09 -5.38 -8.63
N ASN A 101 0.29 -4.84 -7.43
CA ASN A 101 0.52 -5.69 -6.26
C ASN A 101 -0.73 -6.52 -5.97
N GLY A 102 -0.50 -7.73 -5.46
CA GLY A 102 -1.57 -8.61 -5.03
C GLY A 102 -1.72 -8.65 -3.50
N VAL A 103 -2.88 -9.09 -3.06
CA VAL A 103 -3.16 -9.45 -1.66
C VAL A 103 -3.67 -10.89 -1.60
N ASP A 104 -3.37 -11.59 -0.50
CA ASP A 104 -3.96 -12.89 -0.21
C ASP A 104 -5.43 -12.71 0.23
N GLU A 105 -6.15 -13.81 0.32
CA GLU A 105 -7.48 -13.83 0.86
C GLU A 105 -7.50 -13.30 2.30
N ILE A 106 -8.37 -12.33 2.55
CA ILE A 106 -8.53 -11.67 3.84
C ILE A 106 -9.96 -11.90 4.31
N LYS A 107 -10.10 -12.27 5.58
CA LYS A 107 -11.41 -12.41 6.21
C LYS A 107 -12.11 -11.05 6.24
N ALA A 108 -13.25 -10.97 5.56
CA ALA A 108 -14.10 -9.79 5.61
C ALA A 108 -14.84 -9.67 6.95
N ARG A 109 -15.11 -8.42 7.35
CA ARG A 109 -15.97 -8.13 8.49
C ARG A 109 -17.41 -8.58 8.21
N ASP A 110 -18.16 -8.84 9.27
CA ASP A 110 -19.60 -9.06 9.17
C ASP A 110 -20.30 -7.70 8.96
N LEU A 111 -20.70 -7.44 7.72
CA LEU A 111 -21.35 -6.20 7.33
C LEU A 111 -22.75 -6.04 7.89
N SER A 112 -23.42 -7.12 8.30
CA SER A 112 -24.76 -7.08 8.87
C SER A 112 -24.78 -6.69 10.35
N LYS A 113 -23.62 -6.83 11.04
CA LYS A 113 -23.52 -6.62 12.48
C LYS A 113 -23.27 -5.15 12.82
N LYS A 114 -24.32 -4.45 13.27
CA LYS A 114 -24.16 -3.12 13.86
C LYS A 114 -23.41 -3.21 15.19
N LYS A 115 -22.49 -2.27 15.42
CA LYS A 115 -21.70 -2.16 16.65
C LYS A 115 -22.01 -0.82 17.33
N ASP A 116 -21.89 -0.80 18.66
CA ASP A 116 -22.05 0.43 19.44
C ASP A 116 -20.86 1.38 19.26
N LYS A 117 -19.68 0.82 19.04
CA LYS A 117 -18.44 1.57 18.77
C LYS A 117 -17.97 1.35 17.35
N ILE A 118 -17.51 2.41 16.72
CA ILE A 118 -16.87 2.42 15.41
C ILE A 118 -15.36 2.38 15.62
N LYS A 119 -14.73 1.32 15.12
CA LYS A 119 -13.29 1.11 15.27
C LYS A 119 -12.55 1.47 14.00
N LEU A 120 -11.64 2.43 14.15
CA LEU A 120 -10.70 2.82 13.11
C LEU A 120 -9.38 2.08 13.29
N ILE A 121 -8.65 1.89 12.20
CA ILE A 121 -7.27 1.39 12.22
C ILE A 121 -6.34 2.31 11.43
N PHE A 122 -5.15 2.57 12.00
CA PHE A 122 -4.02 3.18 11.31
C PHE A 122 -2.80 2.26 11.48
N HIS A 123 -2.30 1.68 10.38
CA HIS A 123 -1.15 0.77 10.41
C HIS A 123 -0.02 1.10 9.40
N PRO A 124 -0.07 2.19 8.64
CA PRO A 124 1.09 2.68 7.90
C PRO A 124 2.20 3.19 8.82
N THR A 125 3.40 3.37 8.26
CA THR A 125 4.53 3.96 9.00
C THR A 125 4.25 5.41 9.42
N PRO A 126 4.89 5.92 10.51
CA PRO A 126 4.49 7.18 11.11
C PRO A 126 4.60 8.40 10.19
N TRP A 127 5.60 8.44 9.29
CA TRP A 127 5.78 9.55 8.33
C TRP A 127 4.70 9.62 7.24
N ARG A 128 3.81 8.65 7.17
CA ARG A 128 2.74 8.58 6.16
C ARG A 128 1.43 9.23 6.62
N GLY A 129 1.47 10.06 7.66
CA GLY A 129 0.33 10.85 8.12
C GLY A 129 -0.18 10.52 9.52
N LEU A 130 0.60 9.85 10.39
CA LEU A 130 0.20 9.62 11.77
C LEU A 130 -0.09 10.93 12.51
N ASN A 131 0.73 11.96 12.30
CA ASN A 131 0.54 13.28 12.86
C ASN A 131 -0.82 13.91 12.48
N VAL A 132 -1.22 13.75 11.22
CA VAL A 132 -2.52 14.23 10.73
C VAL A 132 -3.67 13.41 11.33
N MET A 133 -3.49 12.07 11.45
CA MET A 133 -4.49 11.20 12.04
C MET A 133 -4.73 11.51 13.51
N LEU A 134 -3.67 11.71 14.31
CA LEU A 134 -3.80 12.08 15.72
C LEU A 134 -4.44 13.46 15.89
N ALA A 135 -4.08 14.43 15.04
CA ALA A 135 -4.74 15.72 15.02
C ALA A 135 -6.23 15.60 14.64
N ALA A 136 -6.59 14.73 13.68
CA ALA A 136 -7.99 14.48 13.34
C ALA A 136 -8.78 13.91 14.54
N MET A 137 -8.21 12.96 15.28
CA MET A 137 -8.84 12.37 16.47
C MET A 137 -9.17 13.41 17.56
N GLN A 138 -8.42 14.52 17.66
CA GLN A 138 -8.73 15.60 18.59
C GLN A 138 -9.96 16.43 18.19
N TYR A 139 -10.31 16.45 16.90
CA TYR A 139 -11.50 17.16 16.40
C TYR A 139 -12.77 16.30 16.42
N ILE A 140 -12.63 14.98 16.56
CA ILE A 140 -13.78 14.05 16.64
C ILE A 140 -14.50 14.24 17.96
N LYS A 141 -15.81 14.46 17.88
CA LYS A 141 -16.69 14.70 19.06
C LYS A 141 -17.46 13.45 19.47
N ASN A 142 -17.68 12.52 18.53
CA ASN A 142 -18.42 11.30 18.81
C ASN A 142 -17.58 10.35 19.70
N PRO A 143 -18.00 10.11 20.98
CA PRO A 143 -17.22 9.30 21.92
C PRO A 143 -17.20 7.81 21.55
N ASN A 144 -18.04 7.38 20.60
CA ASN A 144 -18.10 6.00 20.15
C ASN A 144 -17.12 5.71 18.97
N ILE A 145 -16.27 6.67 18.61
CA ILE A 145 -15.24 6.49 17.59
C ILE A 145 -13.89 6.29 18.29
N GLU A 146 -13.26 5.14 18.05
CA GLU A 146 -11.98 4.74 18.63
C GLU A 146 -10.98 4.41 17.51
N LEU A 147 -9.69 4.73 17.74
CA LEU A 147 -8.59 4.45 16.81
C LEU A 147 -7.56 3.51 17.44
N ASP A 148 -7.28 2.39 16.78
CA ASP A 148 -6.11 1.56 17.06
C ASP A 148 -4.95 1.94 16.12
N VAL A 149 -3.77 2.23 16.70
CA VAL A 149 -2.56 2.65 15.98
C VAL A 149 -1.50 1.56 16.07
N TYR A 150 -1.19 0.94 14.93
CA TYR A 150 -0.13 -0.07 14.76
C TYR A 150 1.14 0.48 14.12
N SER A 151 1.29 1.79 14.11
CA SER A 151 2.38 2.49 13.44
C SER A 151 3.70 2.36 14.19
N SER A 152 4.76 1.97 13.47
CA SER A 152 6.14 1.89 13.99
C SER A 152 7.12 1.86 12.83
N THR A 153 8.37 2.25 13.08
CA THR A 153 9.48 2.06 12.13
C THR A 153 10.03 0.62 12.15
N GLU A 154 9.63 -0.21 13.12
CA GLU A 154 10.06 -1.59 13.32
C GLU A 154 9.70 -2.52 12.15
N VAL A 155 8.75 -2.15 11.31
CA VAL A 155 8.41 -2.86 10.07
C VAL A 155 9.65 -3.08 9.17
N TYR A 156 10.66 -2.21 9.27
CA TYR A 156 11.94 -2.33 8.56
C TYR A 156 13.05 -2.96 9.40
N GLY A 157 12.73 -3.48 10.59
CA GLY A 157 13.61 -4.21 11.49
C GLY A 157 14.12 -3.42 12.70
N GLU A 158 14.66 -4.15 13.67
CA GLU A 158 15.13 -3.57 14.95
C GLU A 158 16.24 -2.53 14.77
N SER A 159 17.16 -2.72 13.82
CA SER A 159 18.22 -1.74 13.57
C SER A 159 17.61 -0.44 13.07
N PHE A 160 16.71 -0.52 12.09
CA PHE A 160 16.03 0.67 11.55
C PHE A 160 15.21 1.38 12.63
N LYS A 161 14.54 0.62 13.51
CA LYS A 161 13.82 1.16 14.66
C LYS A 161 14.72 1.96 15.60
N LYS A 162 15.87 1.39 16.00
CA LYS A 162 16.83 2.06 16.92
C LYS A 162 17.27 3.43 16.38
N ASP A 163 17.46 3.52 15.08
CA ASP A 163 17.94 4.74 14.45
C ASP A 163 16.82 5.78 14.23
N ASN A 164 15.57 5.34 14.01
CA ASN A 164 14.51 6.19 13.49
C ASN A 164 13.33 6.44 14.45
N ASP A 165 12.96 5.52 15.35
CA ASP A 165 11.79 5.69 16.25
C ASP A 165 11.88 6.93 17.13
N LYS A 166 13.08 7.35 17.51
CA LYS A 166 13.31 8.58 18.27
C LYS A 166 12.73 9.85 17.61
N TYR A 167 12.63 9.88 16.27
CA TYR A 167 12.06 11.01 15.56
C TYR A 167 10.52 11.04 15.59
N TYR A 168 9.91 9.95 16.03
CA TYR A 168 8.44 9.78 16.11
C TYR A 168 7.95 9.57 17.54
N GLN A 169 8.85 9.61 18.55
CA GLN A 169 8.51 9.34 19.93
C GLN A 169 7.41 10.29 20.44
N GLU A 170 7.49 11.58 20.11
CA GLU A 170 6.47 12.57 20.48
C GLU A 170 5.08 12.20 19.93
N LEU A 171 5.00 11.68 18.69
CA LEU A 171 3.74 11.20 18.11
C LEU A 171 3.22 9.96 18.82
N TYR A 172 4.10 9.05 19.19
CA TYR A 172 3.69 7.84 19.94
C TYR A 172 3.20 8.19 21.35
N ASP A 173 3.81 9.18 22.00
CA ASP A 173 3.39 9.63 23.32
C ASP A 173 2.07 10.42 23.23
N GLN A 174 1.91 11.28 22.25
CA GLN A 174 0.63 11.92 21.94
C GLN A 174 -0.49 10.89 21.69
N ALA A 175 -0.20 9.80 20.95
CA ALA A 175 -1.17 8.74 20.70
C ALA A 175 -1.64 8.03 21.99
N LYS A 176 -0.76 7.90 22.99
CA LYS A 176 -1.10 7.30 24.29
C LYS A 176 -1.91 8.22 25.19
N GLU A 177 -1.79 9.54 25.00
CA GLU A 177 -2.48 10.55 25.81
C GLU A 177 -3.92 10.81 25.35
N LEU A 178 -4.23 10.52 24.08
CA LEU A 178 -5.56 10.74 23.52
C LEU A 178 -6.55 9.67 24.00
N PRO A 179 -7.69 10.03 24.61
CA PRO A 179 -8.60 9.09 25.27
C PRO A 179 -9.31 8.14 24.29
N ASN A 180 -9.42 8.53 23.02
CA ASN A 180 -10.06 7.76 21.95
C ASN A 180 -9.05 7.09 21.01
N VAL A 181 -7.77 7.02 21.42
CA VAL A 181 -6.68 6.39 20.64
C VAL A 181 -6.00 5.32 21.49
N ASN A 182 -5.81 4.15 20.92
CA ASN A 182 -5.08 3.04 21.51
C ASN A 182 -3.79 2.81 20.70
N TYR A 183 -2.64 3.23 21.25
CA TYR A 183 -1.35 3.00 20.61
C TYR A 183 -0.83 1.59 20.95
N ILE A 184 -0.80 0.73 19.94
CA ILE A 184 -0.39 -0.68 20.07
C ILE A 184 1.07 -0.88 19.61
N GLY A 185 1.54 -0.04 18.69
CA GLY A 185 2.87 -0.18 18.09
C GLY A 185 2.95 -1.32 17.06
N TYR A 186 4.16 -1.78 16.78
CA TYR A 186 4.39 -2.79 15.74
C TYR A 186 3.66 -4.11 15.97
N LYS A 187 3.05 -4.60 14.91
CA LYS A 187 2.61 -5.98 14.77
C LYS A 187 2.98 -6.51 13.38
N PRO A 188 3.31 -7.81 13.24
CA PRO A 188 3.55 -8.43 11.94
C PRO A 188 2.35 -8.26 10.99
N ASN A 189 2.62 -8.21 9.68
CA ASN A 189 1.54 -8.04 8.68
C ASN A 189 0.49 -9.15 8.76
N GLU A 190 0.89 -10.40 9.07
CA GLU A 190 -0.02 -11.52 9.28
C GLU A 190 -1.02 -11.23 10.40
N TYR A 191 -0.56 -10.68 11.53
CA TYR A 191 -1.43 -10.30 12.64
C TYR A 191 -2.42 -9.21 12.22
N ILE A 192 -1.95 -8.19 11.49
CA ILE A 192 -2.83 -7.12 11.00
C ILE A 192 -3.93 -7.72 10.11
N LYS A 193 -3.57 -8.52 9.10
CA LYS A 193 -4.53 -9.16 8.18
C LYS A 193 -5.57 -10.02 8.90
N GLU A 194 -5.14 -10.83 9.86
CA GLU A 194 -6.03 -11.68 10.65
C GLU A 194 -7.04 -10.89 11.49
N ASN A 195 -6.71 -9.64 11.82
CA ASN A 195 -7.51 -8.80 12.70
C ASN A 195 -8.27 -7.67 12.00
N LEU A 196 -8.01 -7.39 10.70
CA LEU A 196 -8.68 -6.32 9.96
C LEU A 196 -10.23 -6.39 10.05
N HIS A 197 -10.78 -7.59 10.02
CA HIS A 197 -12.25 -7.79 10.11
C HIS A 197 -12.89 -7.29 11.41
N LYS A 198 -12.10 -6.89 12.41
CA LYS A 198 -12.58 -6.31 13.67
C LYS A 198 -12.82 -4.81 13.58
N TYR A 199 -12.26 -4.15 12.55
CA TYR A 199 -12.36 -2.72 12.31
C TYR A 199 -13.50 -2.37 11.36
N ASP A 200 -13.83 -1.10 11.33
CA ASP A 200 -14.95 -0.57 10.56
C ASP A 200 -14.50 0.41 9.49
N ILE A 201 -13.50 1.24 9.79
CA ILE A 201 -12.98 2.28 8.91
C ILE A 201 -11.45 2.21 8.86
N PHE A 202 -10.90 2.26 7.67
CA PHE A 202 -9.49 2.55 7.43
C PHE A 202 -9.37 4.04 7.06
N ALA A 203 -8.96 4.86 8.04
CA ALA A 203 -8.74 6.28 7.83
C ALA A 203 -7.24 6.53 7.63
N TYR A 204 -6.89 6.94 6.41
CA TYR A 204 -5.51 7.14 6.00
C TYR A 204 -5.27 8.56 5.46
N PRO A 205 -5.03 9.55 6.32
CA PRO A 205 -4.70 10.91 5.93
C PRO A 205 -3.27 10.99 5.37
N ASN A 206 -3.07 10.31 4.25
CA ASN A 206 -1.78 10.11 3.64
C ASN A 206 -1.14 11.43 3.19
N ILE A 207 0.12 11.64 3.59
CA ILE A 207 0.97 12.76 3.17
C ILE A 207 2.22 12.30 2.40
N TRP A 208 2.26 11.01 2.04
CA TRP A 208 3.31 10.39 1.27
C TRP A 208 2.82 10.07 -0.14
N GLU A 209 3.63 10.32 -1.16
CA GLU A 209 3.26 10.02 -2.54
C GLU A 209 3.31 8.50 -2.78
N GLU A 210 2.18 7.84 -2.51
CA GLU A 210 2.08 6.37 -2.63
C GLU A 210 2.24 5.89 -4.07
N THR A 211 3.00 4.82 -4.26
CA THR A 211 3.11 4.14 -5.55
C THR A 211 2.05 3.07 -5.76
N PHE A 212 1.36 2.62 -4.69
CA PHE A 212 0.27 1.65 -4.74
C PHE A 212 -0.59 1.63 -3.47
N CYS A 213 -0.04 1.39 -2.29
CA CYS A 213 -0.69 1.19 -0.99
C CYS A 213 -1.36 -0.19 -0.78
N ILE A 214 -0.56 -1.18 -0.41
CA ILE A 214 -1.06 -2.54 -0.07
C ILE A 214 -2.03 -2.49 1.10
N SER A 215 -1.75 -1.65 2.11
CA SER A 215 -2.59 -1.50 3.32
C SER A 215 -4.04 -1.09 3.00
N ALA A 216 -4.23 -0.21 2.01
CA ALA A 216 -5.57 0.18 1.57
C ALA A 216 -6.30 -0.99 0.90
N VAL A 217 -5.60 -1.75 0.04
CA VAL A 217 -6.20 -2.93 -0.63
C VAL A 217 -6.56 -4.01 0.39
N GLU A 218 -5.71 -4.26 1.39
CA GLU A 218 -5.99 -5.20 2.49
C GLU A 218 -7.24 -4.76 3.28
N ALA A 219 -7.36 -3.47 3.58
CA ALA A 219 -8.52 -2.90 4.25
C ALA A 219 -9.79 -3.00 3.39
N MET A 220 -9.69 -2.76 2.08
CA MET A 220 -10.79 -2.94 1.13
C MET A 220 -11.28 -4.41 1.08
N ALA A 221 -10.34 -5.37 1.02
CA ALA A 221 -10.64 -6.80 1.04
C ALA A 221 -11.33 -7.23 2.34
N ALA A 222 -10.96 -6.63 3.46
CA ALA A 222 -11.59 -6.85 4.75
C ALA A 222 -12.97 -6.17 4.90
N GLY A 223 -13.40 -5.35 3.93
CA GLY A 223 -14.69 -4.66 3.96
C GLY A 223 -14.73 -3.44 4.88
N LEU A 224 -13.58 -2.81 5.14
CA LEU A 224 -13.53 -1.54 5.85
C LEU A 224 -13.98 -0.41 4.93
N TYR A 225 -14.64 0.60 5.50
CA TYR A 225 -14.89 1.84 4.80
C TYR A 225 -13.57 2.62 4.65
N ILE A 226 -13.24 3.07 3.45
CA ILE A 226 -11.94 3.71 3.18
C ILE A 226 -12.11 5.22 3.12
N ILE A 227 -11.31 5.94 3.92
CA ILE A 227 -11.17 7.40 3.87
C ILE A 227 -9.69 7.69 3.66
N THR A 228 -9.32 8.28 2.54
CA THR A 228 -7.91 8.55 2.22
C THR A 228 -7.75 9.84 1.44
N THR A 229 -6.51 10.29 1.24
CA THR A 229 -6.23 11.37 0.29
C THR A 229 -6.17 10.82 -1.14
N ASP A 230 -6.27 11.71 -2.12
CA ASP A 230 -6.05 11.43 -3.54
C ASP A 230 -4.55 11.47 -3.94
N TYR A 231 -3.64 11.41 -2.95
CA TYR A 231 -2.21 11.65 -3.15
C TYR A 231 -1.46 10.41 -3.64
N GLY A 232 -0.72 10.56 -4.74
CA GLY A 232 -0.03 9.44 -5.38
C GLY A 232 -0.99 8.49 -6.11
N ALA A 233 -0.73 7.20 -6.04
CA ALA A 233 -1.53 6.15 -6.69
C ALA A 233 -2.80 5.77 -5.92
N LEU A 234 -3.17 6.46 -4.83
CA LEU A 234 -4.31 6.06 -4.01
C LEU A 234 -5.63 6.11 -4.77
N TYR A 235 -5.81 7.11 -5.65
CA TYR A 235 -7.01 7.20 -6.49
C TYR A 235 -7.13 5.99 -7.44
N GLU A 236 -6.01 5.53 -8.02
CA GLU A 236 -5.99 4.32 -8.84
C GLU A 236 -6.22 3.05 -7.99
N THR A 237 -5.59 2.99 -6.80
CA THR A 237 -5.59 1.79 -5.95
C THR A 237 -6.94 1.55 -5.31
N CYS A 238 -7.59 2.59 -4.81
CA CYS A 238 -8.87 2.47 -4.11
C CYS A 238 -10.08 2.65 -5.05
N ALA A 239 -9.87 3.08 -6.30
CA ALA A 239 -10.89 3.30 -7.31
C ALA A 239 -12.08 4.12 -6.75
N GLU A 240 -13.30 3.79 -7.09
CA GLU A 240 -14.51 4.47 -6.64
C GLU A 240 -14.96 4.06 -5.22
N PHE A 241 -14.17 3.24 -4.52
CA PHE A 241 -14.56 2.68 -3.20
C PHE A 241 -14.12 3.51 -2.01
N SER A 242 -13.49 4.67 -2.22
CA SER A 242 -13.00 5.52 -1.13
C SER A 242 -13.69 6.88 -1.09
N THR A 243 -13.85 7.41 0.12
CA THR A 243 -14.03 8.85 0.30
C THR A 243 -12.66 9.50 0.20
N TYR A 244 -12.48 10.31 -0.86
CA TYR A 244 -11.24 11.03 -1.09
C TYR A 244 -11.29 12.42 -0.50
N ILE A 245 -10.30 12.72 0.33
CA ILE A 245 -10.03 14.06 0.84
C ILE A 245 -8.89 14.66 0.00
N PRO A 246 -9.11 15.75 -0.74
CA PRO A 246 -8.05 16.36 -1.52
C PRO A 246 -6.81 16.64 -0.67
N TYR A 247 -5.64 16.21 -1.14
CA TYR A 247 -4.38 16.43 -0.44
C TYR A 247 -4.12 17.93 -0.28
N GLN A 248 -3.70 18.33 0.92
CA GLN A 248 -3.39 19.71 1.28
C GLN A 248 -2.08 19.77 2.05
N LYS A 249 -1.30 20.83 1.78
CA LYS A 249 -0.07 21.10 2.54
C LYS A 249 -0.35 21.51 3.99
N SER A 250 -1.53 22.07 4.25
CA SER A 250 -1.97 22.41 5.61
C SER A 250 -2.45 21.16 6.34
N TYR A 251 -1.63 20.60 7.21
CA TYR A 251 -1.97 19.41 8.00
C TYR A 251 -3.15 19.65 8.96
N ILE A 252 -3.33 20.88 9.45
CA ILE A 252 -4.47 21.24 10.31
C ILE A 252 -5.78 21.16 9.51
N ASN A 253 -5.81 21.73 8.31
CA ASN A 253 -7.01 21.68 7.47
C ASN A 253 -7.29 20.24 7.01
N LEU A 254 -6.25 19.49 6.66
CA LEU A 254 -6.38 18.08 6.30
C LEU A 254 -6.96 17.27 7.47
N ALA A 255 -6.46 17.46 8.70
CA ALA A 255 -6.96 16.80 9.90
C ALA A 255 -8.44 17.12 10.18
N LYS A 256 -8.85 18.38 10.04
CA LYS A 256 -10.26 18.77 10.20
C LYS A 256 -11.17 18.11 9.16
N ASN A 257 -10.73 18.07 7.90
CA ASN A 257 -11.49 17.42 6.84
C ASN A 257 -11.62 15.90 7.08
N PHE A 258 -10.55 15.27 7.57
CA PHE A 258 -10.60 13.86 7.97
C PHE A 258 -11.52 13.61 9.15
N ALA A 259 -11.47 14.44 10.20
CA ALA A 259 -12.40 14.32 11.32
C ALA A 259 -13.86 14.41 10.89
N TYR A 260 -14.19 15.40 10.05
CA TYR A 260 -15.53 15.55 9.50
C TYR A 260 -15.95 14.32 8.68
N ALA A 261 -15.08 13.84 7.75
CA ALA A 261 -15.37 12.68 6.94
C ALA A 261 -15.54 11.40 7.76
N ILE A 262 -14.74 11.21 8.82
CA ILE A 262 -14.85 10.08 9.73
C ILE A 262 -16.20 10.10 10.45
N GLU A 263 -16.61 11.23 11.05
CA GLU A 263 -17.89 11.35 11.74
C GLU A 263 -19.07 11.13 10.79
N ALA A 264 -19.08 11.79 9.63
CA ALA A 264 -20.13 11.64 8.64
C ALA A 264 -20.23 10.20 8.08
N SER A 265 -19.10 9.51 7.90
CA SER A 265 -19.09 8.12 7.46
C SER A 265 -19.53 7.16 8.56
N ALA A 266 -19.15 7.42 9.81
CA ALA A 266 -19.57 6.62 10.96
C ALA A 266 -21.09 6.63 11.17
N GLU A 267 -21.74 7.79 11.00
CA GLU A 267 -23.19 7.92 11.07
C GLU A 267 -23.92 7.06 10.04
N LYS A 268 -23.39 7.00 8.81
CA LYS A 268 -24.01 6.30 7.67
C LYS A 268 -23.54 4.88 7.46
N LEU A 269 -22.55 4.44 8.21
CA LEU A 269 -21.84 3.17 7.97
C LEU A 269 -22.76 1.97 7.79
N TYR A 270 -23.84 1.92 8.53
CA TYR A 270 -24.80 0.80 8.52
C TYR A 270 -26.04 1.04 7.65
N GLU A 271 -26.08 2.12 6.87
CA GLU A 271 -27.12 2.32 5.87
C GLU A 271 -27.05 1.24 4.78
N PRO A 272 -28.19 0.73 4.28
CA PRO A 272 -28.21 -0.36 3.30
C PRO A 272 -27.38 -0.08 2.05
N GLY A 273 -27.37 1.17 1.56
CA GLY A 273 -26.58 1.59 0.41
C GLY A 273 -25.07 1.49 0.65
N VAL A 274 -24.62 1.92 1.83
CA VAL A 274 -23.20 1.82 2.23
C VAL A 274 -22.80 0.35 2.38
N GLN A 275 -23.65 -0.48 3.00
CA GLN A 275 -23.37 -1.90 3.15
C GLN A 275 -23.29 -2.63 1.79
N GLN A 276 -24.15 -2.26 0.84
CA GLN A 276 -24.07 -2.79 -0.53
C GLN A 276 -22.79 -2.34 -1.24
N HIS A 277 -22.40 -1.08 -1.09
CA HIS A 277 -21.14 -0.56 -1.64
C HIS A 277 -19.92 -1.32 -1.09
N LEU A 278 -19.88 -1.60 0.22
CA LEU A 278 -18.80 -2.38 0.85
C LEU A 278 -18.76 -3.84 0.35
N LYS A 279 -19.91 -4.46 0.07
CA LYS A 279 -19.93 -5.79 -0.58
C LYS A 279 -19.31 -5.74 -1.97
N MET A 280 -19.66 -4.75 -2.77
CA MET A 280 -19.07 -4.56 -4.10
C MET A 280 -17.56 -4.29 -4.02
N GLN A 281 -17.11 -3.51 -3.03
CA GLN A 281 -15.69 -3.27 -2.75
C GLN A 281 -14.93 -4.57 -2.48
N ILE A 282 -15.46 -5.45 -1.63
CA ILE A 282 -14.85 -6.76 -1.31
C ILE A 282 -14.73 -7.60 -2.59
N GLU A 283 -15.79 -7.72 -3.36
CA GLU A 283 -15.80 -8.47 -4.61
C GLU A 283 -14.80 -7.92 -5.63
N TYR A 284 -14.82 -6.60 -5.83
CA TYR A 284 -13.86 -5.91 -6.69
C TYR A 284 -12.43 -6.24 -6.27
N THR A 285 -12.12 -6.10 -4.98
CA THR A 285 -10.77 -6.32 -4.47
C THR A 285 -10.32 -7.77 -4.69
N ASN A 286 -11.18 -8.73 -4.39
CA ASN A 286 -10.88 -10.15 -4.59
C ASN A 286 -10.68 -10.52 -6.06
N GLN A 287 -11.40 -9.88 -6.97
CA GLN A 287 -11.24 -10.12 -8.41
C GLN A 287 -10.00 -9.44 -9.00
N TYR A 288 -9.73 -8.19 -8.64
CA TYR A 288 -8.70 -7.38 -9.31
C TYR A 288 -7.36 -7.37 -8.61
N TYR A 289 -7.31 -7.60 -7.29
CA TYR A 289 -6.10 -7.54 -6.49
C TYR A 289 -5.68 -8.87 -5.85
N SER A 290 -6.41 -9.98 -6.07
CA SER A 290 -5.96 -11.27 -5.56
C SER A 290 -4.62 -11.68 -6.15
N TRP A 291 -3.77 -12.30 -5.35
CA TRP A 291 -2.51 -12.84 -5.84
C TRP A 291 -2.71 -13.89 -6.94
N ARG A 292 -3.81 -14.63 -6.95
CA ARG A 292 -4.16 -15.54 -8.05
C ARG A 292 -4.28 -14.78 -9.38
N LYS A 293 -4.91 -13.62 -9.36
CA LYS A 293 -5.04 -12.75 -10.55
C LYS A 293 -3.69 -12.19 -10.98
N GLN A 294 -2.89 -11.67 -10.04
CA GLN A 294 -1.58 -11.09 -10.36
C GLN A 294 -0.59 -12.16 -10.83
N ALA A 295 -0.61 -13.36 -10.25
CA ALA A 295 0.22 -14.47 -10.70
C ALA A 295 -0.10 -14.91 -12.14
N ASN A 296 -1.38 -14.88 -12.52
CA ASN A 296 -1.76 -15.13 -13.92
C ASN A 296 -1.18 -14.06 -14.86
N ALA A 297 -1.25 -12.78 -14.48
CA ALA A 297 -0.66 -11.68 -15.26
C ALA A 297 0.86 -11.85 -15.39
N TRP A 298 1.55 -12.18 -14.30
CA TRP A 298 2.97 -12.50 -14.31
C TRP A 298 3.28 -13.70 -15.20
N THR A 299 2.50 -14.78 -15.11
CA THR A 299 2.69 -16.00 -15.92
C THR A 299 2.57 -15.71 -17.43
N ILE A 300 1.54 -14.94 -17.83
CA ILE A 300 1.34 -14.53 -19.23
C ILE A 300 2.53 -13.69 -19.71
N PHE A 301 2.92 -12.70 -18.92
CA PHE A 301 4.04 -11.82 -19.23
C PHE A 301 5.35 -12.61 -19.37
N LEU A 302 5.69 -13.46 -18.40
CA LEU A 302 6.94 -14.23 -18.41
C LEU A 302 7.00 -15.21 -19.59
N LYS A 303 5.91 -15.89 -19.92
CA LYS A 303 5.83 -16.75 -21.10
C LYS A 303 6.09 -15.97 -22.38
N GLY A 304 5.49 -14.79 -22.54
CA GLY A 304 5.72 -13.90 -23.67
C GLY A 304 7.17 -13.43 -23.77
N ALA A 305 7.74 -12.94 -22.67
CA ALA A 305 9.12 -12.45 -22.61
C ALA A 305 10.15 -13.56 -22.94
N ILE A 306 9.95 -14.78 -22.43
CA ILE A 306 10.80 -15.93 -22.71
C ILE A 306 10.70 -16.34 -24.20
N SER A 307 9.49 -16.41 -24.74
CA SER A 307 9.28 -16.74 -26.15
C SER A 307 9.89 -15.72 -27.11
N ALA A 308 9.87 -14.44 -26.78
CA ALA A 308 10.46 -13.37 -27.57
C ALA A 308 12.00 -13.42 -27.61
N ARG A 309 12.65 -13.95 -26.56
CA ARG A 309 14.12 -14.10 -26.50
C ARG A 309 14.63 -15.32 -27.30
N THR A 310 13.80 -16.32 -27.48
CA THR A 310 14.17 -17.57 -28.20
C THR A 310 14.01 -17.48 -29.71
N LYS A 311 13.45 -16.38 -30.21
CA LYS A 311 13.38 -16.03 -31.64
C LYS A 311 14.52 -15.08 -32.02
#